data_8bf46b2c0f159e371f7bb82a99711e02
#
_entry.id   8bf46b2c0f159e371f7bb82a99711e02
#
_cell.length_a   1.000
_cell.length_b   1.000
_cell.length_c   1.000
_cell.angle_alpha   90.00
_cell.angle_beta   90.00
_cell.angle_gamma   90.00
#
_symmetry.space_group_name_H-M   'P 1'
#
loop_
_entity.id
_entity.type
_entity.pdbx_description
1 polymer ?
#
loop_
_entity_poly.entity_id
_entity_poly.type
_entity_poly.pdbx_seq_one_letter_code
_entity_poly.pdbx_strand_id
1 'polypeptide(L)'
;MCSYVAKTLNVSLAEAYKFQKSYFREYGTSLKGLMENHKIDPFDYLDYVHEIDLSIIKKDEKLDAALTKLPGRKIVFTNAATPYAKKVLEKLEIANHFEAIFDIVDANFIPKPEPKVYQQIVSKYNISCNTTTMVEDILKNLGPQQKWV
;
A
#
# COMPACT_ATOMS: atom_id res chain seq x y z
N MET A 1 -8.12 -3.34 12.08
CA MET A 1 -8.98 -2.78 11.00
C MET A 1 -10.48 -2.92 11.30
N CYS A 2 -11.07 -4.12 11.42
CA CYS A 2 -12.51 -4.26 11.75
C CYS A 2 -12.91 -3.52 13.03
N SER A 3 -12.09 -3.54 14.08
CA SER A 3 -12.37 -2.85 15.34
C SER A 3 -12.47 -1.33 15.18
N TYR A 4 -11.64 -0.74 14.30
CA TYR A 4 -11.76 0.68 13.94
C TYR A 4 -13.11 0.99 13.30
N VAL A 5 -13.47 0.20 12.27
CA VAL A 5 -14.74 0.38 11.55
C VAL A 5 -15.93 0.22 12.49
N ALA A 6 -15.91 -0.81 13.35
CA ALA A 6 -16.98 -1.06 14.33
C ALA A 6 -17.15 0.12 15.28
N LYS A 7 -16.05 0.65 15.82
CA LYS A 7 -16.07 1.80 16.74
C LYS A 7 -16.54 3.07 16.03
N THR A 8 -16.00 3.36 14.86
CA THR A 8 -16.26 4.61 14.13
C THR A 8 -17.69 4.68 13.61
N LEU A 9 -18.22 3.55 13.11
CA LEU A 9 -19.58 3.49 12.56
C LEU A 9 -20.64 3.06 13.58
N ASN A 10 -20.23 2.77 14.82
CA ASN A 10 -21.12 2.25 15.88
C ASN A 10 -21.91 1.01 15.43
N VAL A 11 -21.23 0.04 14.85
CA VAL A 11 -21.80 -1.22 14.34
C VAL A 11 -21.12 -2.43 14.99
N SER A 12 -21.71 -3.61 14.85
CA SER A 12 -21.11 -4.85 15.30
C SER A 12 -19.84 -5.19 14.50
N LEU A 13 -18.94 -6.00 15.07
CA LEU A 13 -17.74 -6.48 14.36
C LEU A 13 -18.08 -7.25 13.08
N ALA A 14 -19.21 -7.98 13.08
CA ALA A 14 -19.67 -8.72 11.89
C ALA A 14 -20.09 -7.78 10.75
N GLU A 15 -20.78 -6.69 11.07
CA GLU A 15 -21.14 -5.64 10.11
C GLU A 15 -19.92 -4.87 9.64
N ALA A 16 -19.03 -4.50 10.56
CA ALA A 16 -17.75 -3.85 10.23
C ALA A 16 -16.92 -4.68 9.25
N TYR A 17 -16.89 -6.01 9.41
CA TYR A 17 -16.24 -6.91 8.47
C TYR A 17 -16.90 -6.88 7.08
N LYS A 18 -18.24 -6.85 7.01
CA LYS A 18 -18.96 -6.71 5.74
C LYS A 18 -18.63 -5.39 5.04
N PHE A 19 -18.66 -4.27 5.77
CA PHE A 19 -18.24 -2.96 5.23
C PHE A 19 -16.81 -3.00 4.70
N GLN A 20 -15.87 -3.53 5.48
CA GLN A 20 -14.48 -3.65 5.07
C GLN A 20 -14.34 -4.42 3.75
N LYS A 21 -15.03 -5.55 3.62
CA LYS A 21 -14.96 -6.39 2.41
C LYS A 21 -15.65 -5.76 1.21
N SER A 22 -16.81 -5.11 1.39
CA SER A 22 -17.50 -4.41 0.29
C SER A 22 -16.66 -3.24 -0.21
N TYR A 23 -16.15 -2.40 0.70
CA TYR A 23 -15.33 -1.26 0.33
C TYR A 23 -14.02 -1.65 -0.35
N PHE A 24 -13.37 -2.72 0.11
CA PHE A 24 -12.19 -3.24 -0.58
C PHE A 24 -12.49 -3.67 -2.03
N ARG A 25 -13.67 -4.28 -2.27
CA ARG A 25 -14.08 -4.72 -3.62
C ARG A 25 -14.45 -3.54 -4.51
N GLU A 26 -15.20 -2.58 -3.98
CA GLU A 26 -15.78 -1.45 -4.72
C GLU A 26 -14.76 -0.32 -4.95
N TYR A 27 -14.00 0.04 -3.91
CA TYR A 27 -13.11 1.21 -3.91
C TYR A 27 -11.61 0.85 -3.96
N GLY A 28 -11.27 -0.43 -4.01
CA GLY A 28 -9.86 -0.88 -3.99
C GLY A 28 -9.23 -0.96 -2.61
N THR A 29 -9.67 -0.14 -1.65
CA THR A 29 -9.27 -0.19 -0.24
C THR A 29 -10.45 0.12 0.68
N SER A 30 -10.38 -0.41 1.91
CA SER A 30 -11.39 -0.06 2.93
C SER A 30 -11.30 1.42 3.31
N LEU A 31 -10.10 2.01 3.32
CA LEU A 31 -9.89 3.42 3.59
C LEU A 31 -10.67 4.29 2.60
N LYS A 32 -10.52 4.05 1.30
CA LYS A 32 -11.19 4.84 0.27
C LYS A 32 -12.71 4.79 0.44
N GLY A 33 -13.28 3.60 0.66
CA GLY A 33 -14.71 3.45 0.91
C GLY A 33 -15.19 4.17 2.18
N LEU A 34 -14.40 4.15 3.26
CA LEU A 34 -14.73 4.87 4.48
C LEU A 34 -14.68 6.39 4.31
N MET A 35 -13.71 6.91 3.57
CA MET A 35 -13.61 8.34 3.25
C MET A 35 -14.81 8.82 2.44
N GLU A 36 -15.17 8.08 1.38
CA GLU A 36 -16.27 8.45 0.47
C GLU A 36 -17.65 8.41 1.16
N ASN A 37 -17.91 7.36 1.93
CA ASN A 37 -19.23 7.11 2.51
C ASN A 37 -19.42 7.69 3.91
N HIS A 38 -18.35 7.86 4.68
CA HIS A 38 -18.42 8.22 6.10
C HIS A 38 -17.57 9.44 6.47
N LYS A 39 -16.86 10.02 5.50
CA LYS A 39 -16.02 11.23 5.68
C LYS A 39 -15.01 11.12 6.83
N ILE A 40 -14.46 9.92 7.05
CA ILE A 40 -13.46 9.71 8.09
C ILE A 40 -12.15 10.44 7.75
N ASP A 41 -11.40 10.80 8.78
CA ASP A 41 -10.04 11.28 8.60
C ASP A 41 -9.14 10.09 8.19
N PRO A 42 -8.48 10.16 7.03
CA PRO A 42 -7.60 9.08 6.58
C PRO A 42 -6.37 8.88 7.48
N PHE A 43 -5.87 9.93 8.13
CA PHE A 43 -4.71 9.82 9.01
C PHE A 43 -5.06 9.06 10.29
N ASP A 44 -6.19 9.38 10.93
CA ASP A 44 -6.69 8.64 12.09
C ASP A 44 -6.86 7.13 11.78
N TYR A 45 -7.39 6.83 10.59
CA TYR A 45 -7.52 5.45 10.14
C TYR A 45 -6.17 4.77 9.96
N LEU A 46 -5.24 5.42 9.25
CA LEU A 46 -3.92 4.86 8.95
C LEU A 46 -3.11 4.63 10.23
N ASP A 47 -3.12 5.59 11.16
CA ASP A 47 -2.44 5.46 12.44
C ASP A 47 -2.97 4.25 13.22
N TYR A 48 -4.29 4.13 13.33
CA TYR A 48 -4.90 3.00 14.04
C TYR A 48 -4.60 1.64 13.40
N VAL A 49 -4.74 1.52 12.08
CA VAL A 49 -4.58 0.20 11.41
C VAL A 49 -3.13 -0.22 11.27
N HIS A 50 -2.19 0.70 11.38
CA HIS A 50 -0.76 0.45 11.33
C HIS A 50 -0.12 0.26 12.73
N GLU A 51 -0.89 0.43 13.80
CA GLU A 51 -0.48 0.09 15.16
C GLU A 51 -0.65 -1.42 15.39
N ILE A 52 0.24 -2.20 14.76
CA ILE A 52 0.25 -3.66 14.86
C ILE A 52 1.62 -4.16 15.33
N ASP A 53 1.61 -5.31 16.00
CA ASP A 53 2.83 -5.98 16.40
C ASP A 53 3.55 -6.56 15.18
N LEU A 54 4.76 -6.05 14.91
CA LEU A 54 5.65 -6.50 13.84
C LEU A 54 6.73 -7.47 14.34
N SER A 55 6.66 -7.96 15.56
CA SER A 55 7.67 -8.87 16.14
C SER A 55 7.75 -10.21 15.41
N ILE A 56 6.67 -10.61 14.74
CA ILE A 56 6.63 -11.83 13.94
C ILE A 56 7.43 -11.72 12.62
N ILE A 57 7.68 -10.49 12.16
CA ILE A 57 8.47 -10.24 10.95
C ILE A 57 9.94 -10.40 11.31
N LYS A 58 10.62 -11.28 10.58
CA LYS A 58 12.05 -11.54 10.74
C LYS A 58 12.76 -11.21 9.45
N LYS A 59 14.07 -10.94 9.57
CA LYS A 59 14.97 -10.84 8.42
C LYS A 59 14.79 -12.04 7.48
N ASP A 60 14.79 -11.78 6.19
CA ASP A 60 14.85 -12.80 5.14
C ASP A 60 16.13 -12.62 4.32
N GLU A 61 17.13 -13.43 4.64
CA GLU A 61 18.44 -13.39 3.98
C GLU A 61 18.36 -13.72 2.47
N LYS A 62 17.37 -14.54 2.07
CA LYS A 62 17.17 -14.85 0.64
C LYS A 62 16.61 -13.65 -0.10
N LEU A 63 15.67 -12.93 0.51
CA LEU A 63 15.12 -11.70 -0.06
C LEU A 63 16.20 -10.61 -0.15
N ASP A 64 16.99 -10.41 0.91
CA ASP A 64 18.11 -9.46 0.94
C ASP A 64 19.12 -9.76 -0.17
N ALA A 65 19.55 -11.03 -0.30
CA ALA A 65 20.46 -11.47 -1.35
C ALA A 65 19.86 -11.31 -2.77
N ALA A 66 18.55 -11.54 -2.93
CA ALA A 66 17.87 -11.35 -4.20
C ALA A 66 17.82 -9.87 -4.60
N LEU A 67 17.47 -8.98 -3.65
CA LEU A 67 17.44 -7.52 -3.87
C LEU A 67 18.82 -6.96 -4.19
N THR A 68 19.88 -7.51 -3.57
CA THR A 68 21.28 -7.14 -3.86
C THR A 68 21.65 -7.47 -5.31
N LYS A 69 21.20 -8.60 -5.83
CA LYS A 69 21.50 -9.04 -7.21
C LYS A 69 20.68 -8.31 -8.26
N LEU A 70 19.52 -7.75 -7.90
CA LEU A 70 18.70 -7.02 -8.85
C LEU A 70 19.36 -5.67 -9.21
N PRO A 71 19.65 -5.41 -10.48
CA PRO A 71 20.22 -4.14 -10.91
C PRO A 71 19.18 -3.02 -10.86
N GLY A 72 19.66 -1.78 -10.89
CA GLY A 72 18.83 -0.59 -11.04
C GLY A 72 18.20 -0.08 -9.75
N ARG A 73 17.43 0.98 -9.92
CA ARG A 73 16.70 1.66 -8.85
C ARG A 73 15.58 0.77 -8.33
N LYS A 74 15.31 0.85 -7.03
CA LYS A 74 14.22 0.14 -6.39
C LYS A 74 13.36 1.12 -5.62
N ILE A 75 12.07 1.10 -5.85
CA ILE A 75 11.08 1.99 -5.22
C ILE A 75 9.96 1.12 -4.66
N VAL A 76 9.58 1.37 -3.42
CA VAL A 76 8.38 0.75 -2.84
C VAL A 76 7.15 1.52 -3.30
N PHE A 77 6.16 0.80 -3.84
CA PHE A 77 4.86 1.35 -4.25
C PHE A 77 3.75 0.68 -3.44
N THR A 78 3.19 1.37 -2.46
CA THR A 78 2.28 0.78 -1.47
C THR A 78 0.99 1.59 -1.27
N ASN A 79 -0.11 0.89 -0.93
CA ASN A 79 -1.35 1.51 -0.43
C ASN A 79 -1.32 1.73 1.10
N ALA A 80 -0.21 1.42 1.77
CA ALA A 80 0.02 1.74 3.17
C ALA A 80 0.69 3.12 3.31
N ALA A 81 0.76 3.67 4.53
CA ALA A 81 1.50 4.90 4.80
C ALA A 81 2.99 4.64 4.99
N THR A 82 3.83 5.62 4.62
CA THR A 82 5.30 5.55 4.71
C THR A 82 5.83 5.16 6.09
N PRO A 83 5.31 5.67 7.24
CA PRO A 83 5.82 5.27 8.55
C PRO A 83 5.68 3.77 8.81
N TYR A 84 4.57 3.17 8.37
CA TYR A 84 4.36 1.72 8.49
C TYR A 84 5.27 0.93 7.53
N ALA A 85 5.34 1.34 6.26
CA ALA A 85 6.20 0.70 5.27
C ALA A 85 7.66 0.70 5.72
N LYS A 86 8.17 1.81 6.27
CA LYS A 86 9.54 1.89 6.84
C LYS A 86 9.75 0.88 7.97
N LYS A 87 8.83 0.80 8.93
CA LYS A 87 8.91 -0.19 10.03
C LYS A 87 9.00 -1.63 9.51
N VAL A 88 8.24 -1.97 8.47
CA VAL A 88 8.28 -3.30 7.85
C VAL A 88 9.63 -3.55 7.16
N LEU A 89 10.13 -2.60 6.36
CA LEU A 89 11.42 -2.70 5.67
C LEU A 89 12.59 -2.81 6.65
N GLU A 90 12.54 -2.08 7.77
CA GLU A 90 13.54 -2.16 8.85
C GLU A 90 13.52 -3.52 9.55
N LYS A 91 12.32 -4.07 9.84
CA LYS A 91 12.17 -5.41 10.41
C LYS A 91 12.70 -6.51 9.48
N LEU A 92 12.54 -6.36 8.18
CA LEU A 92 13.07 -7.26 7.17
C LEU A 92 14.57 -7.03 6.92
N GLU A 93 15.16 -5.95 7.44
CA GLU A 93 16.55 -5.51 7.22
C GLU A 93 16.88 -5.26 5.72
N ILE A 94 15.91 -4.78 4.94
CA ILE A 94 16.04 -4.51 3.50
C ILE A 94 15.82 -3.06 3.11
N ALA A 95 15.67 -2.15 4.08
CA ALA A 95 15.36 -0.74 3.82
C ALA A 95 16.41 -0.04 2.93
N ASN A 96 17.67 -0.44 3.05
CA ASN A 96 18.81 0.09 2.30
C ASN A 96 18.78 -0.23 0.79
N HIS A 97 17.95 -1.18 0.35
CA HIS A 97 17.80 -1.49 -1.07
C HIS A 97 16.90 -0.51 -1.83
N PHE A 98 16.08 0.25 -1.11
CA PHE A 98 15.08 1.13 -1.70
C PHE A 98 15.48 2.60 -1.57
N GLU A 99 15.46 3.31 -2.69
CA GLU A 99 15.76 4.75 -2.72
C GLU A 99 14.57 5.61 -2.28
N ALA A 100 13.34 5.09 -2.43
CA ALA A 100 12.12 5.82 -2.13
C ALA A 100 10.94 4.89 -1.81
N ILE A 101 9.95 5.48 -1.16
CA ILE A 101 8.62 4.89 -0.93
C ILE A 101 7.61 5.85 -1.54
N PHE A 102 6.75 5.35 -2.43
CA PHE A 102 5.55 6.03 -2.90
C PHE A 102 4.36 5.40 -2.21
N ASP A 103 3.71 6.14 -1.37
CA ASP A 103 2.68 5.67 -0.46
C ASP A 103 1.28 6.20 -0.80
N ILE A 104 0.29 5.83 0.02
CA ILE A 104 -1.10 6.25 -0.17
C ILE A 104 -1.30 7.76 0.03
N VAL A 105 -0.46 8.42 0.84
CA VAL A 105 -0.51 9.88 1.05
C VAL A 105 0.06 10.61 -0.15
N ASP A 106 1.19 10.15 -0.70
CA ASP A 106 1.74 10.63 -1.98
C ASP A 106 0.71 10.53 -3.11
N ALA A 107 -0.08 9.47 -3.09
CA ALA A 107 -1.15 9.22 -4.05
C ALA A 107 -2.43 10.04 -3.80
N ASN A 108 -2.45 10.96 -2.81
CA ASN A 108 -3.65 11.68 -2.38
C ASN A 108 -4.82 10.74 -2.05
N PHE A 109 -4.52 9.65 -1.35
CA PHE A 109 -5.47 8.59 -0.96
C PHE A 109 -6.17 7.89 -2.13
N ILE A 110 -5.58 7.96 -3.32
CA ILE A 110 -6.02 7.20 -4.49
C ILE A 110 -5.26 5.87 -4.49
N PRO A 111 -5.94 4.72 -4.25
CA PRO A 111 -5.23 3.46 -4.11
C PRO A 111 -4.91 2.82 -5.47
N LYS A 112 -3.93 1.91 -5.50
CA LYS A 112 -3.87 0.90 -6.56
C LYS A 112 -5.18 0.11 -6.57
N PRO A 113 -5.76 -0.23 -7.75
CA PRO A 113 -5.22 -0.16 -9.11
C PRO A 113 -5.67 1.07 -9.93
N GLU A 114 -6.03 2.19 -9.32
CA GLU A 114 -6.46 3.38 -10.07
C GLU A 114 -5.36 3.86 -11.04
N PRO A 115 -5.63 4.01 -12.36
CA PRO A 115 -4.60 4.37 -13.35
C PRO A 115 -3.84 5.65 -13.02
N LYS A 116 -4.52 6.63 -12.40
CA LYS A 116 -3.94 7.92 -12.03
C LYS A 116 -2.73 7.77 -11.09
N VAL A 117 -2.78 6.82 -10.15
CA VAL A 117 -1.69 6.67 -9.17
C VAL A 117 -0.42 6.11 -9.81
N TYR A 118 -0.55 5.33 -10.90
CA TYR A 118 0.61 4.85 -11.67
C TYR A 118 1.26 5.99 -12.47
N GLN A 119 0.46 6.90 -13.01
CA GLN A 119 0.98 8.10 -13.68
C GLN A 119 1.72 9.01 -12.67
N GLN A 120 1.21 9.13 -11.45
CA GLN A 120 1.83 9.92 -10.39
C GLN A 120 3.21 9.40 -10.00
N ILE A 121 3.36 8.09 -9.75
CA ILE A 121 4.66 7.51 -9.39
C ILE A 121 5.65 7.60 -10.56
N VAL A 122 5.19 7.35 -11.79
CA VAL A 122 6.02 7.47 -13.00
C VAL A 122 6.57 8.89 -13.13
N SER A 123 5.71 9.88 -13.01
CA SER A 123 6.10 11.29 -13.09
C SER A 123 7.01 11.71 -11.93
N LYS A 124 6.66 11.34 -10.70
CA LYS A 124 7.41 11.74 -9.49
C LYS A 124 8.85 11.26 -9.50
N TYR A 125 9.10 10.05 -9.98
CA TYR A 125 10.43 9.42 -9.96
C TYR A 125 11.08 9.30 -11.35
N ASN A 126 10.48 9.91 -12.36
CA ASN A 126 10.96 9.86 -13.74
C ASN A 126 11.23 8.41 -14.21
N ILE A 127 10.22 7.56 -14.06
CA ILE A 127 10.29 6.13 -14.36
C ILE A 127 10.14 5.92 -15.88
N SER A 128 11.05 5.16 -16.47
CA SER A 128 10.92 4.66 -17.85
C SER A 128 10.11 3.35 -17.83
N CYS A 129 8.87 3.37 -18.29
CA CYS A 129 8.00 2.20 -18.28
C CYS A 129 8.57 1.02 -19.07
N ASN A 130 9.27 1.28 -20.18
CA ASN A 130 9.85 0.25 -21.05
C ASN A 130 11.00 -0.53 -20.41
N THR A 131 11.61 0.01 -19.34
CA THR A 131 12.77 -0.59 -18.66
C THR A 131 12.50 -0.87 -17.19
N THR A 132 11.24 -0.79 -16.76
CA THR A 132 10.84 -0.97 -15.36
C THR A 132 10.00 -2.22 -15.19
N THR A 133 10.30 -3.00 -14.16
CA THR A 133 9.50 -4.15 -13.76
C THR A 133 8.75 -3.82 -12.47
N MET A 134 7.46 -4.11 -12.44
CA MET A 134 6.65 -4.08 -11.23
C MET A 134 6.48 -5.49 -10.68
N VAL A 135 6.72 -5.65 -9.37
CA VAL A 135 6.48 -6.89 -8.63
C VAL A 135 5.29 -6.63 -7.68
N GLU A 136 4.23 -7.42 -7.81
CA GLU A 136 2.97 -7.21 -7.09
C GLU A 136 2.25 -8.57 -6.90
N ASP A 137 1.69 -8.79 -5.71
CA ASP A 137 0.96 -10.02 -5.36
C ASP A 137 -0.55 -9.95 -5.66
N ILE A 138 -1.10 -8.76 -5.84
CA ILE A 138 -2.51 -8.56 -6.19
C ILE A 138 -2.64 -8.34 -7.69
N LEU A 139 -3.08 -9.37 -8.42
CA LEU A 139 -3.15 -9.38 -9.89
C LEU A 139 -3.84 -8.13 -10.48
N LYS A 140 -4.93 -7.65 -9.87
CA LYS A 140 -5.64 -6.46 -10.36
C LYS A 140 -4.76 -5.19 -10.35
N ASN A 141 -3.75 -5.13 -9.49
CA ASN A 141 -2.81 -4.01 -9.43
C ASN A 141 -1.78 -4.04 -10.57
N LEU A 142 -1.67 -5.14 -11.31
CA LEU A 142 -0.84 -5.22 -12.53
C LEU A 142 -1.56 -4.78 -13.80
N GLY A 143 -2.90 -4.61 -13.73
CA GLY A 143 -3.72 -4.27 -14.91
C GLY A 143 -3.42 -2.92 -15.56
N PRO A 144 -3.29 -1.81 -14.80
CA PRO A 144 -3.08 -0.48 -15.38
C PRO A 144 -1.80 -0.34 -16.19
N GLN A 145 -0.70 -0.99 -15.79
CA GLN A 145 0.58 -0.88 -16.49
C GLN A 145 0.64 -1.66 -17.81
N GLN A 146 -0.24 -2.65 -18.02
CA GLN A 146 -0.32 -3.36 -19.31
C GLN A 146 -0.74 -2.43 -20.48
N LYS A 147 -1.29 -1.26 -20.16
CA LYS A 147 -1.68 -0.23 -21.15
C LYS A 147 -0.54 0.76 -21.46
N TRP A 148 0.64 0.57 -20.91
CA TRP A 148 1.80 1.45 -21.11
C TRP A 148 2.83 0.87 -22.09
N VAL A 149 2.51 -0.30 -22.66
CA VAL A 149 3.29 -0.98 -23.71
C VAL A 149 2.68 -0.66 -25.06
#